data_e3bf621ca875d885d5df16fa02671479
#
_entry.id   e3bf621ca875d885d5df16fa02671479
#
_cell.length_a   1.000
_cell.length_b   1.000
_cell.length_c   1.000
_cell.angle_alpha   90.00
_cell.angle_beta   90.00
_cell.angle_gamma   90.00
#
_symmetry.space_group_name_H-M   'P 1'
#
loop_
_entity.id
_entity.type
_entity.pdbx_description
1 polymer ?
#
loop_
_entity_poly.entity_id
_entity_poly.type
_entity_poly.pdbx_seq_one_letter_code
_entity_poly.pdbx_strand_id
1 'polypeptide(L)'
;MTKFLLISGDSEKEKIVMEVFPADEVIVSADETMIFDVLKVEEPDIVIVDGDIETLDLKPLCRKIKQYPVVIILLLGEKDHGKDVMHNANLFIKTPIDKKLLFATVDSSLKTRHSLLKMTKANQELARSLYQLNVLYNTSSQLAGSLDKDKLIKIMIEGIEKSLNFELSCTLMFRSEREPVLIINSLYK
;
A
#
# COMPACT_ATOMS: atom_id res chain seq x y z
N MET A 1 3.86 -7.78 15.19
CA MET A 1 5.09 -8.54 14.89
C MET A 1 5.56 -8.04 13.54
N THR A 2 6.73 -7.45 13.49
CA THR A 2 7.31 -6.89 12.28
C THR A 2 8.07 -7.97 11.54
N LYS A 3 7.96 -8.01 10.23
CA LYS A 3 8.72 -8.96 9.41
C LYS A 3 9.93 -8.26 8.79
N PHE A 4 11.09 -8.85 8.98
CA PHE A 4 12.33 -8.38 8.43
C PHE A 4 12.88 -9.37 7.40
N LEU A 5 13.43 -8.85 6.31
CA LEU A 5 14.30 -9.59 5.43
C LEU A 5 15.71 -9.02 5.58
N LEU A 6 16.64 -9.85 6.07
CA LEU A 6 18.06 -9.53 6.16
C LEU A 6 18.80 -10.19 5.00
N ILE A 7 19.41 -9.37 4.15
CA ILE A 7 20.23 -9.83 3.03
C ILE A 7 21.70 -9.68 3.44
N SER A 8 22.26 -10.74 3.93
CA SER A 8 23.65 -10.78 4.43
C SER A 8 24.23 -12.18 4.27
N GLY A 9 25.54 -12.26 4.15
CA GLY A 9 26.31 -13.49 4.29
C GLY A 9 27.28 -13.44 5.50
N ASP A 10 27.11 -12.42 6.36
CA ASP A 10 27.95 -12.18 7.53
C ASP A 10 27.21 -12.56 8.81
N SER A 11 27.62 -13.68 9.41
CA SER A 11 27.04 -14.22 10.64
C SER A 11 27.13 -13.28 11.86
N GLU A 12 28.07 -12.34 11.88
CA GLU A 12 28.18 -11.34 12.94
C GLU A 12 27.10 -10.27 12.84
N LYS A 13 26.89 -9.75 11.62
CA LYS A 13 25.81 -8.80 11.33
C LYS A 13 24.43 -9.43 11.56
N GLU A 14 24.25 -10.71 11.18
CA GLU A 14 23.02 -11.47 11.43
C GLU A 14 22.70 -11.55 12.93
N LYS A 15 23.68 -11.93 13.74
CA LYS A 15 23.51 -11.97 15.20
C LYS A 15 23.14 -10.63 15.80
N ILE A 16 23.78 -9.54 15.34
CA ILE A 16 23.45 -8.19 15.82
C ILE A 16 22.00 -7.84 15.52
N VAL A 17 21.53 -8.10 14.30
CA VAL A 17 20.13 -7.81 13.91
C VAL A 17 19.15 -8.64 14.74
N MET A 18 19.40 -9.96 14.90
CA MET A 18 18.55 -10.84 15.71
C MET A 18 18.53 -10.45 17.19
N GLU A 19 19.65 -10.00 17.74
CA GLU A 19 19.72 -9.50 19.13
C GLU A 19 18.95 -8.18 19.33
N VAL A 20 18.93 -7.31 18.31
CA VAL A 20 18.21 -6.03 18.38
C VAL A 20 16.71 -6.24 18.24
N PHE A 21 16.28 -7.26 17.48
CA PHE A 21 14.87 -7.56 17.19
C PHE A 21 14.46 -8.98 17.61
N PRO A 22 14.58 -9.35 18.88
CA PRO A 22 14.36 -10.74 19.33
C PRO A 22 12.91 -11.20 19.31
N ALA A 23 11.97 -10.26 19.27
CA ALA A 23 10.52 -10.55 19.26
C ALA A 23 9.90 -10.49 17.85
N ASP A 24 10.70 -10.16 16.84
CA ASP A 24 10.27 -10.00 15.45
C ASP A 24 10.72 -11.17 14.59
N GLU A 25 10.08 -11.34 13.45
CA GLU A 25 10.43 -12.39 12.49
C GLU A 25 11.52 -11.88 11.56
N VAL A 26 12.71 -12.47 11.67
CA VAL A 26 13.87 -12.14 10.82
C VAL A 26 14.17 -13.30 9.89
N ILE A 27 13.94 -13.10 8.59
CA ILE A 27 14.30 -14.05 7.54
C ILE A 27 15.64 -13.62 6.97
N VAL A 28 16.62 -14.54 6.94
CA VAL A 28 17.94 -14.26 6.40
C VAL A 28 18.11 -14.96 5.06
N SER A 29 18.63 -14.26 4.07
CA SER A 29 18.96 -14.84 2.76
C SER A 29 20.11 -14.08 2.11
N ALA A 30 20.99 -14.82 1.43
CA ALA A 30 22.03 -14.30 0.56
C ALA A 30 21.83 -14.75 -0.92
N ASP A 31 20.74 -15.46 -1.21
CA ASP A 31 20.39 -15.96 -2.54
C ASP A 31 19.37 -15.03 -3.20
N GLU A 32 19.69 -14.54 -4.40
CA GLU A 32 18.82 -13.59 -5.12
C GLU A 32 17.43 -14.17 -5.39
N THR A 33 17.33 -15.47 -5.72
CA THR A 33 16.06 -16.12 -6.02
C THR A 33 15.17 -16.17 -4.78
N MET A 34 15.73 -16.61 -3.66
CA MET A 34 15.02 -16.67 -2.38
C MET A 34 14.59 -15.28 -1.89
N ILE A 35 15.42 -14.25 -2.10
CA ILE A 35 15.09 -12.87 -1.72
C ILE A 35 13.77 -12.42 -2.37
N PHE A 36 13.61 -12.65 -3.67
CA PHE A 36 12.38 -12.24 -4.38
C PHE A 36 11.18 -13.12 -4.05
N ASP A 37 11.37 -14.39 -3.75
CA ASP A 37 10.29 -15.27 -3.28
C ASP A 37 9.79 -14.82 -1.89
N VAL A 38 10.71 -14.51 -0.97
CA VAL A 38 10.37 -13.96 0.35
C VAL A 38 9.65 -12.62 0.23
N LEU A 39 10.11 -11.72 -0.65
CA LEU A 39 9.46 -10.43 -0.87
C LEU A 39 8.01 -10.56 -1.36
N LYS A 40 7.71 -11.61 -2.16
CA LYS A 40 6.37 -11.85 -2.70
C LYS A 40 5.43 -12.58 -1.74
N VAL A 41 5.97 -13.55 -0.99
CA VAL A 41 5.17 -14.45 -0.15
C VAL A 41 5.02 -13.89 1.27
N GLU A 42 6.11 -13.42 1.85
CA GLU A 42 6.16 -12.99 3.25
C GLU A 42 5.85 -11.51 3.43
N GLU A 43 5.95 -10.71 2.38
CA GLU A 43 5.68 -9.26 2.38
C GLU A 43 6.37 -8.54 3.55
N PRO A 44 7.71 -8.58 3.67
CA PRO A 44 8.41 -7.99 4.80
C PRO A 44 8.17 -6.48 4.89
N ASP A 45 8.18 -5.97 6.12
CA ASP A 45 8.04 -4.53 6.37
C ASP A 45 9.34 -3.77 6.10
N ILE A 46 10.46 -4.42 6.41
CA ILE A 46 11.81 -3.86 6.30
C ILE A 46 12.72 -4.86 5.63
N VAL A 47 13.57 -4.36 4.74
CA VAL A 47 14.67 -5.09 4.14
C VAL A 47 15.97 -4.44 4.60
N ILE A 48 16.80 -5.19 5.31
CA ILE A 48 18.16 -4.78 5.70
C ILE A 48 19.13 -5.42 4.73
N VAL A 49 19.92 -4.61 4.04
CA VAL A 49 20.87 -5.07 3.04
C VAL A 49 22.29 -4.83 3.53
N ASP A 50 23.08 -5.89 3.59
CA ASP A 50 24.51 -5.77 3.85
C ASP A 50 25.23 -5.20 2.63
N GLY A 51 25.81 -4.01 2.81
CA GLY A 51 26.55 -3.34 1.75
C GLY A 51 27.85 -4.05 1.37
N ASP A 52 28.43 -4.85 2.25
CA ASP A 52 29.70 -5.54 1.98
C ASP A 52 29.50 -6.92 1.33
N ILE A 53 28.28 -7.34 1.07
CA ILE A 53 27.97 -8.63 0.43
C ILE A 53 28.63 -8.69 -0.97
N GLU A 54 29.42 -9.75 -1.22
CA GLU A 54 30.18 -9.91 -2.47
C GLU A 54 29.43 -10.76 -3.50
N THR A 55 28.48 -11.55 -3.05
CA THR A 55 27.75 -12.52 -3.89
C THR A 55 26.66 -11.87 -4.74
N LEU A 56 26.25 -10.64 -4.41
CA LEU A 56 25.13 -9.94 -5.05
C LEU A 56 25.56 -8.57 -5.56
N ASP A 57 25.07 -8.21 -6.74
CA ASP A 57 25.17 -6.83 -7.22
C ASP A 57 24.08 -5.96 -6.56
N LEU A 58 24.51 -5.10 -5.66
CA LEU A 58 23.63 -4.26 -4.85
C LEU A 58 22.82 -3.27 -5.69
N LYS A 59 23.35 -2.78 -6.81
CA LYS A 59 22.66 -1.77 -7.62
C LYS A 59 21.36 -2.29 -8.25
N PRO A 60 21.37 -3.38 -9.04
CA PRO A 60 20.14 -3.94 -9.56
C PRO A 60 19.25 -4.53 -8.47
N LEU A 61 19.83 -5.10 -7.39
CA LEU A 61 19.10 -5.66 -6.27
C LEU A 61 18.23 -4.60 -5.58
N CYS A 62 18.84 -3.52 -5.08
CA CYS A 62 18.10 -2.45 -4.42
C CYS A 62 17.05 -1.79 -5.33
N ARG A 63 17.36 -1.64 -6.63
CA ARG A 63 16.40 -1.12 -7.60
C ARG A 63 15.18 -2.03 -7.77
N LYS A 64 15.37 -3.34 -7.80
CA LYS A 64 14.27 -4.31 -7.88
C LYS A 64 13.48 -4.33 -6.56
N ILE A 65 14.16 -4.35 -5.39
CA ILE A 65 13.50 -4.34 -4.08
C ILE A 65 12.63 -3.10 -3.91
N LYS A 66 13.06 -1.94 -4.41
CA LYS A 66 12.31 -0.68 -4.34
C LYS A 66 10.93 -0.72 -5.02
N GLN A 67 10.68 -1.70 -5.87
CA GLN A 67 9.35 -1.91 -6.49
C GLN A 67 8.32 -2.48 -5.49
N TYR A 68 8.79 -3.01 -4.38
CA TYR A 68 7.94 -3.52 -3.30
C TYR A 68 7.69 -2.44 -2.25
N PRO A 69 6.58 -2.49 -1.51
CA PRO A 69 6.23 -1.49 -0.49
C PRO A 69 7.01 -1.75 0.82
N VAL A 70 8.33 -1.75 0.75
CA VAL A 70 9.25 -2.03 1.87
C VAL A 70 10.14 -0.82 2.18
N VAL A 71 10.69 -0.77 3.40
CA VAL A 71 11.77 0.17 3.76
C VAL A 71 13.11 -0.53 3.60
N ILE A 72 13.99 0.04 2.79
CA ILE A 72 15.34 -0.51 2.55
C ILE A 72 16.34 0.22 3.46
N ILE A 73 17.00 -0.52 4.33
CA ILE A 73 18.08 -0.05 5.18
C ILE A 73 19.38 -0.69 4.69
N LEU A 74 20.33 0.14 4.28
CA LEU A 74 21.63 -0.33 3.84
C LEU A 74 22.65 -0.25 4.99
N LEU A 75 23.28 -1.36 5.30
CA LEU A 75 24.40 -1.41 6.21
C LEU A 75 25.67 -1.10 5.41
N LEU A 76 26.28 0.05 5.69
CA LEU A 76 27.47 0.50 4.99
C LEU A 76 28.72 -0.01 5.70
N GLY A 77 29.51 -0.81 5.00
CA GLY A 77 30.84 -1.18 5.41
C GLY A 77 31.89 -0.15 4.96
N GLU A 78 33.12 -0.63 4.77
CA GLU A 78 34.24 0.20 4.32
C GLU A 78 34.22 0.49 2.81
N LYS A 79 33.45 -0.30 2.04
CA LYS A 79 33.36 -0.16 0.57
C LYS A 79 32.59 1.10 0.17
N ASP A 80 33.07 1.77 -0.86
CA ASP A 80 32.30 2.85 -1.52
C ASP A 80 31.26 2.24 -2.43
N HIS A 81 29.98 2.41 -2.06
CA HIS A 81 28.84 1.84 -2.79
C HIS A 81 28.34 2.69 -3.95
N GLY A 82 28.96 3.85 -4.17
CA GLY A 82 28.55 4.79 -5.20
C GLY A 82 27.16 5.40 -4.97
N LYS A 83 26.92 6.54 -5.59
CA LYS A 83 25.68 7.32 -5.43
C LYS A 83 24.41 6.54 -5.85
N ASP A 84 24.53 5.65 -6.82
CA ASP A 84 23.40 4.90 -7.38
C ASP A 84 22.80 3.90 -6.40
N VAL A 85 23.63 3.20 -5.62
CA VAL A 85 23.16 2.27 -4.58
C VAL A 85 22.51 3.04 -3.45
N MET A 86 23.17 4.13 -3.03
CA MET A 86 22.66 5.01 -1.97
C MET A 86 21.31 5.64 -2.35
N HIS A 87 21.08 5.98 -3.63
CA HIS A 87 19.80 6.57 -4.07
C HIS A 87 18.61 5.57 -4.02
N ASN A 88 18.87 4.28 -4.02
CA ASN A 88 17.83 3.27 -3.97
C ASN A 88 17.52 2.77 -2.55
N ALA A 89 18.35 3.07 -1.56
CA ALA A 89 18.04 2.80 -0.16
C ALA A 89 17.31 3.98 0.49
N ASN A 90 16.51 3.70 1.50
CA ASN A 90 15.82 4.73 2.26
C ASN A 90 16.71 5.32 3.36
N LEU A 91 17.54 4.49 3.98
CA LEU A 91 18.37 4.83 5.12
C LEU A 91 19.70 4.08 5.06
N PHE A 92 20.68 4.61 5.79
CA PHE A 92 22.04 4.05 5.87
C PHE A 92 22.49 3.97 7.30
N ILE A 93 23.17 2.87 7.63
CA ILE A 93 23.83 2.68 8.94
C ILE A 93 25.25 2.23 8.67
N LYS A 94 26.22 2.98 9.21
CA LYS A 94 27.65 2.64 9.07
C LYS A 94 28.03 1.50 10.01
N THR A 95 28.95 0.67 9.56
CA THR A 95 29.63 -0.32 10.41
C THR A 95 30.82 0.33 11.12
N PRO A 96 31.14 -0.06 12.37
CA PRO A 96 30.46 -1.07 13.18
C PRO A 96 29.04 -0.66 13.58
N ILE A 97 28.12 -1.63 13.58
CA ILE A 97 26.70 -1.38 13.80
C ILE A 97 26.44 -0.99 15.26
N ASP A 98 25.98 0.23 15.50
CA ASP A 98 25.44 0.63 16.79
C ASP A 98 24.01 0.07 16.94
N LYS A 99 23.82 -0.85 17.89
CA LYS A 99 22.53 -1.51 18.16
C LYS A 99 21.42 -0.51 18.50
N LYS A 100 21.73 0.57 19.24
CA LYS A 100 20.76 1.61 19.59
C LYS A 100 20.36 2.43 18.37
N LEU A 101 21.33 2.76 17.54
CA LEU A 101 21.07 3.48 16.29
C LEU A 101 20.24 2.64 15.32
N LEU A 102 20.57 1.35 15.18
CA LEU A 102 19.81 0.42 14.33
C LEU A 102 18.36 0.35 14.82
N PHE A 103 18.14 0.11 16.11
CA PHE A 103 16.80 0.06 16.69
C PHE A 103 16.02 1.37 16.45
N ALA A 104 16.61 2.52 16.78
CA ALA A 104 15.96 3.83 16.60
C ALA A 104 15.63 4.12 15.14
N THR A 105 16.50 3.76 14.23
CA THR A 105 16.32 3.94 12.78
C THR A 105 15.15 3.09 12.26
N VAL A 106 15.10 1.82 12.65
CA VAL A 106 14.02 0.90 12.29
C VAL A 106 12.69 1.38 12.86
N ASP A 107 12.63 1.68 14.16
CA ASP A 107 11.40 2.15 14.83
C ASP A 107 10.85 3.43 14.20
N SER A 108 11.72 4.40 13.92
CA SER A 108 11.35 5.64 13.23
C SER A 108 10.79 5.38 11.82
N SER A 109 11.42 4.47 11.09
CA SER A 109 11.01 4.11 9.72
C SER A 109 9.66 3.42 9.70
N LEU A 110 9.42 2.50 10.64
CA LEU A 110 8.13 1.83 10.79
C LEU A 110 7.01 2.81 11.13
N LYS A 111 7.27 3.73 12.07
CA LYS A 111 6.31 4.79 12.44
C LYS A 111 5.96 5.68 11.26
N THR A 112 6.96 6.09 10.50
CA THR A 112 6.78 6.92 9.30
C THR A 112 5.98 6.19 8.25
N ARG A 113 6.32 4.93 7.94
CA ARG A 113 5.58 4.08 7.00
C ARG A 113 4.13 3.90 7.42
N HIS A 114 3.90 3.59 8.69
CA HIS A 114 2.54 3.42 9.23
C HIS A 114 1.71 4.70 9.11
N SER A 115 2.31 5.86 9.38
CA SER A 115 1.66 7.16 9.22
C SER A 115 1.31 7.46 7.76
N LEU A 116 2.23 7.15 6.83
CA LEU A 116 1.99 7.30 5.38
C LEU A 116 0.86 6.41 4.90
N LEU A 117 0.83 5.13 5.31
CA LEU A 117 -0.23 4.20 4.95
C LEU A 117 -1.60 4.66 5.47
N LYS A 118 -1.67 5.13 6.73
CA LYS A 118 -2.90 5.72 7.28
C LYS A 118 -3.36 6.95 6.49
N MET A 119 -2.43 7.83 6.13
CA MET A 119 -2.73 9.04 5.37
C MET A 119 -3.23 8.71 3.96
N THR A 120 -2.61 7.74 3.30
CA THR A 120 -3.04 7.27 1.98
C THR A 120 -4.46 6.71 2.04
N LYS A 121 -4.76 5.87 3.04
CA LYS A 121 -6.09 5.31 3.24
C LYS A 121 -7.14 6.39 3.50
N ALA A 122 -6.83 7.34 4.39
CA ALA A 122 -7.73 8.46 4.67
C ALA A 122 -7.99 9.33 3.44
N ASN A 123 -6.96 9.58 2.62
CA ASN A 123 -7.11 10.32 1.36
C ASN A 123 -7.99 9.57 0.35
N GLN A 124 -7.88 8.24 0.26
CA GLN A 124 -8.74 7.43 -0.60
C GLN A 124 -10.20 7.47 -0.14
N GLU A 125 -10.45 7.37 1.17
CA GLU A 125 -11.79 7.48 1.76
C GLU A 125 -12.39 8.88 1.52
N LEU A 126 -11.59 9.93 1.67
CA LEU A 126 -12.01 11.30 1.39
C LEU A 126 -12.36 11.49 -0.10
N ALA A 127 -11.52 11.01 -1.01
CA ALA A 127 -11.77 11.08 -2.45
C ALA A 127 -13.07 10.36 -2.83
N ARG A 128 -13.32 9.19 -2.23
CA ARG A 128 -14.58 8.45 -2.41
C ARG A 128 -15.79 9.26 -1.93
N SER A 129 -15.70 9.85 -0.73
CA SER A 129 -16.77 10.65 -0.15
C SER A 129 -17.07 11.90 -0.99
N LEU A 130 -16.04 12.59 -1.48
CA LEU A 130 -16.19 13.75 -2.37
C LEU A 130 -16.86 13.36 -3.69
N TYR A 131 -16.49 12.21 -4.26
CA TYR A 131 -17.17 11.70 -5.46
C TYR A 131 -18.66 11.46 -5.21
N GLN A 132 -19.01 10.80 -4.09
CA GLN A 132 -20.40 10.53 -3.72
C GLN A 132 -21.20 11.85 -3.53
N LEU A 133 -20.63 12.83 -2.82
CA LEU A 133 -21.24 14.14 -2.65
C LEU A 133 -21.47 14.85 -3.98
N ASN A 134 -20.52 14.80 -4.90
CA ASN A 134 -20.65 15.41 -6.21
C ASN A 134 -21.78 14.75 -7.03
N VAL A 135 -21.88 13.41 -7.00
CA VAL A 135 -22.98 12.69 -7.65
C VAL A 135 -24.33 13.10 -7.06
N LEU A 136 -24.45 13.15 -5.73
CA LEU A 136 -25.67 13.56 -5.04
C LEU A 136 -26.06 15.02 -5.39
N TYR A 137 -25.09 15.93 -5.39
CA TYR A 137 -25.31 17.33 -5.74
C TYR A 137 -25.82 17.47 -7.18
N ASN A 138 -25.16 16.81 -8.12
CA ASN A 138 -25.56 16.85 -9.55
C ASN A 138 -26.93 16.23 -9.76
N THR A 139 -27.23 15.11 -9.09
CA THR A 139 -28.55 14.46 -9.15
C THR A 139 -29.63 15.37 -8.58
N SER A 140 -29.40 15.97 -7.43
CA SER A 140 -30.34 16.93 -6.81
C SER A 140 -30.58 18.14 -7.68
N SER A 141 -29.55 18.70 -8.31
CA SER A 141 -29.68 19.83 -9.22
C SER A 141 -30.51 19.48 -10.47
N GLN A 142 -30.30 18.29 -11.02
CA GLN A 142 -31.10 17.82 -12.18
C GLN A 142 -32.56 17.54 -11.80
N LEU A 143 -32.81 17.02 -10.60
CA LEU A 143 -34.15 16.80 -10.08
C LEU A 143 -34.88 18.12 -9.90
N ALA A 144 -34.25 19.15 -9.34
CA ALA A 144 -34.82 20.47 -9.14
C ALA A 144 -35.19 21.17 -10.47
N GLY A 145 -34.49 20.83 -11.55
CA GLY A 145 -34.71 21.39 -12.88
C GLY A 145 -35.77 20.66 -13.75
N SER A 146 -36.35 19.54 -13.26
CA SER A 146 -37.29 18.75 -14.04
C SER A 146 -38.69 18.72 -13.40
N LEU A 147 -39.73 18.95 -14.22
CA LEU A 147 -41.13 18.77 -13.84
C LEU A 147 -41.72 17.46 -14.39
N ASP A 148 -40.95 16.74 -15.18
CA ASP A 148 -41.39 15.49 -15.80
C ASP A 148 -41.10 14.31 -14.84
N LYS A 149 -42.18 13.62 -14.44
CA LYS A 149 -42.14 12.54 -13.47
C LYS A 149 -41.26 11.36 -13.92
N ASP A 150 -41.34 10.94 -15.18
CA ASP A 150 -40.60 9.79 -15.70
C ASP A 150 -39.09 10.12 -15.80
N LYS A 151 -38.78 11.37 -16.15
CA LYS A 151 -37.43 11.88 -16.18
C LYS A 151 -36.83 11.99 -14.77
N LEU A 152 -37.61 12.44 -13.79
CA LEU A 152 -37.21 12.50 -12.38
C LEU A 152 -36.81 11.13 -11.85
N ILE A 153 -37.62 10.11 -12.11
CA ILE A 153 -37.37 8.74 -11.68
C ILE A 153 -36.08 8.21 -12.30
N LYS A 154 -35.87 8.42 -13.59
CA LYS A 154 -34.64 7.99 -14.27
C LYS A 154 -33.41 8.66 -13.66
N ILE A 155 -33.45 9.97 -13.42
CA ILE A 155 -32.35 10.72 -12.78
C ILE A 155 -32.05 10.17 -11.37
N MET A 156 -33.10 9.86 -10.57
CA MET A 156 -32.94 9.29 -9.23
C MET A 156 -32.25 7.92 -9.29
N ILE A 157 -32.68 7.03 -10.18
CA ILE A 157 -32.11 5.69 -10.31
C ILE A 157 -30.65 5.80 -10.73
N GLU A 158 -30.33 6.58 -11.76
CA GLU A 158 -28.94 6.79 -12.21
C GLU A 158 -28.05 7.41 -11.12
N GLY A 159 -28.60 8.33 -10.31
CA GLY A 159 -27.88 8.92 -9.17
C GLY A 159 -27.56 7.91 -8.09
N ILE A 160 -28.50 7.04 -7.74
CA ILE A 160 -28.30 5.97 -6.76
C ILE A 160 -27.27 4.96 -7.26
N GLU A 161 -27.39 4.52 -8.51
CA GLU A 161 -26.44 3.57 -9.12
C GLU A 161 -25.01 4.10 -9.11
N LYS A 162 -24.82 5.36 -9.50
CA LYS A 162 -23.50 6.01 -9.52
C LYS A 162 -22.92 6.22 -8.11
N SER A 163 -23.77 6.55 -7.12
CA SER A 163 -23.29 6.85 -5.76
C SER A 163 -22.93 5.60 -4.96
N LEU A 164 -23.63 4.49 -5.18
CA LEU A 164 -23.52 3.27 -4.38
C LEU A 164 -22.79 2.12 -5.09
N ASN A 165 -22.44 2.31 -6.36
CA ASN A 165 -21.69 1.34 -7.16
C ASN A 165 -22.29 -0.07 -7.16
N PHE A 166 -23.62 -0.17 -7.34
CA PHE A 166 -24.32 -1.44 -7.46
C PHE A 166 -24.08 -2.11 -8.81
N GLU A 167 -23.99 -3.43 -8.81
CA GLU A 167 -23.92 -4.24 -10.04
C GLU A 167 -25.32 -4.39 -10.68
N LEU A 168 -26.37 -4.35 -9.86
CA LEU A 168 -27.75 -4.47 -10.28
C LEU A 168 -28.62 -3.56 -9.43
N SER A 169 -29.48 -2.77 -10.05
CA SER A 169 -30.52 -2.01 -9.36
C SER A 169 -31.89 -2.35 -9.97
N CYS A 170 -32.89 -2.43 -9.10
CA CYS A 170 -34.27 -2.50 -9.55
C CYS A 170 -35.13 -1.51 -8.75
N THR A 171 -36.03 -0.82 -9.45
CA THR A 171 -36.96 0.12 -8.84
C THR A 171 -38.38 -0.35 -9.07
N LEU A 172 -39.12 -0.56 -7.98
CA LEU A 172 -40.53 -0.91 -8.03
C LEU A 172 -41.36 0.36 -7.81
N MET A 173 -42.15 0.73 -8.79
CA MET A 173 -43.10 1.84 -8.68
C MET A 173 -44.51 1.33 -8.68
N PHE A 174 -45.38 1.97 -7.88
CA PHE A 174 -46.79 1.70 -7.86
C PHE A 174 -47.52 2.88 -8.51
N ARG A 175 -48.23 2.64 -9.59
CA ARG A 175 -49.10 3.63 -10.22
C ARG A 175 -50.38 3.84 -9.42
N SER A 176 -50.83 2.79 -8.78
CA SER A 176 -51.92 2.73 -7.82
C SER A 176 -51.65 1.59 -6.84
N GLU A 177 -52.44 1.46 -5.77
CA GLU A 177 -52.24 0.37 -4.79
C GLU A 177 -52.28 -1.05 -5.38
N ARG A 178 -52.66 -1.21 -6.65
CA ARG A 178 -52.85 -2.53 -7.30
C ARG A 178 -52.05 -2.76 -8.59
N GLU A 179 -51.36 -1.76 -9.10
CA GLU A 179 -50.60 -1.89 -10.35
C GLU A 179 -49.13 -1.50 -10.18
N PRO A 180 -48.28 -2.47 -9.81
CA PRO A 180 -46.84 -2.21 -9.75
C PRO A 180 -46.24 -2.18 -11.15
N VAL A 181 -45.41 -1.17 -11.41
CA VAL A 181 -44.54 -1.10 -12.59
C VAL A 181 -43.11 -1.36 -12.15
N LEU A 182 -42.54 -2.47 -12.58
CA LEU A 182 -41.16 -2.85 -12.29
C LEU A 182 -40.25 -2.22 -13.35
N ILE A 183 -39.30 -1.38 -12.91
CA ILE A 183 -38.22 -0.87 -13.76
C ILE A 183 -36.93 -1.56 -13.30
N ILE A 184 -36.37 -2.38 -14.19
CA ILE A 184 -35.08 -3.05 -13.94
C ILE A 184 -34.02 -2.32 -14.75
N ASN A 185 -33.01 -1.79 -14.06
CA ASN A 185 -31.80 -1.28 -14.68
C ASN A 185 -30.65 -2.23 -14.33
N SER A 186 -30.03 -2.82 -15.34
CA SER A 186 -28.81 -3.59 -15.17
C SER A 186 -27.65 -2.83 -15.80
N LEU A 187 -26.65 -2.49 -14.98
CA LEU A 187 -25.35 -2.06 -15.48
C LEU A 187 -24.44 -3.30 -15.52
N TYR A 188 -24.26 -3.85 -16.72
CA TYR A 188 -23.12 -4.74 -16.95
C TYR A 188 -21.87 -3.88 -17.11
N LYS A 189 -20.93 -4.03 -16.18
CA LYS A 189 -19.53 -3.60 -16.35
C LYS A 189 -18.69 -4.79 -16.78
#